data_41fff124c9195196175c48b6acc8a4aa
#
_entry.id   41fff124c9195196175c48b6acc8a4aa
#
_cell.length_a   1.000
_cell.length_b   1.000
_cell.length_c   1.000
_cell.angle_alpha   90.00
_cell.angle_beta   90.00
_cell.angle_gamma   90.00
#
_symmetry.space_group_name_H-M   'P 1'
#
loop_
_entity.id
_entity.type
_entity.pdbx_description
1 polymer ?
#
loop_
_entity_poly.entity_id
_entity_poly.type
_entity_poly.pdbx_seq_one_letter_code
_entity_poly.pdbx_strand_id
1 'polypeptide(L)'
;MPIVTTKQILKKLPDNFRLTSILEEAITNSIQANASEIDVYFETLPIDLTQEKRRVKNFCVIDNGDGFTDDNIDSFNHYLSDFKEKLGCKGVGRFTYLTLCDKVKFKSFNNGVNIEFDFDIDMEEIEPKRLTNEPLIEKTKIDFINVHNRDINTNFQDEEKEIVGHFLSIFKFMVDENEDLTIKFYIDDLLVSTIEAKEHGTGFEDDSFNIKVGQKEENFIVSYKQKGSTIKGYYCADRRSVKQDTLGLKFRTGKDKGLLYFVSSKFFDKHVDDSRNSFSIKDKNNALFDDALDWETINRKLFVTIDKICKSISIDIEEKTKLNQKESLKSAPYLATYIKQSNNKSTSAEIIKEAKERFNSDKEYIRDVRNKNKDDYEQRLYVSNQAELAEYIFDREKIINDIQSDIDNPNKKSNETIIHNKIMKTKTSNGDDKSYKDNNLWLFDERFMIYSYAHSDDTINNILGLKDKDKNTRPDICIFTKSKNDIKEIIIIELKGSDATGEKNSAGINELNKYTRKIKNHFEKNGEDIRIWSYLITTLNDETKQELEDMSGIKKTYTTKGEMYYIHNEKLNAITHILTLETMVEDALGRNQLFLDILRGNK
;
A
#
# COMPACT_ATOMS: atom_id res chain seq x y z
N MET A 1 40.66 0.30 25.26
CA MET A 1 39.67 0.17 24.14
C MET A 1 39.84 1.38 23.26
N PRO A 2 39.64 1.34 21.95
CA PRO A 2 39.68 2.56 21.14
C PRO A 2 38.55 3.48 21.59
N ILE A 3 38.89 4.73 21.91
CA ILE A 3 37.89 5.77 22.28
C ILE A 3 37.04 6.08 21.05
N VAL A 4 35.74 5.79 21.14
CA VAL A 4 34.79 6.11 20.07
C VAL A 4 34.32 7.55 20.31
N THR A 5 34.67 8.46 19.41
CA THR A 5 34.29 9.88 19.54
C THR A 5 32.80 10.11 19.26
N THR A 6 32.21 11.15 19.89
CA THR A 6 30.82 11.59 19.66
C THR A 6 30.49 11.74 18.17
N LYS A 7 31.41 12.30 17.38
CA LYS A 7 31.28 12.40 15.90
C LYS A 7 31.14 11.04 15.20
N GLN A 8 31.83 10.01 15.67
CA GLN A 8 31.73 8.67 15.05
C GLN A 8 30.41 7.98 15.42
N ILE A 9 29.86 8.25 16.60
CA ILE A 9 28.56 7.73 17.03
C ILE A 9 27.47 8.37 16.21
N LEU A 10 27.47 9.71 16.06
CA LEU A 10 26.46 10.46 15.30
C LEU A 10 26.39 10.00 13.84
N LYS A 11 27.52 9.68 13.20
CA LYS A 11 27.53 9.15 11.82
C LYS A 11 26.83 7.79 11.65
N LYS A 12 26.59 7.06 12.73
CA LYS A 12 25.91 5.76 12.72
C LYS A 12 24.40 5.90 13.05
N LEU A 13 23.97 7.04 13.54
CA LEU A 13 22.57 7.32 13.83
C LEU A 13 21.84 7.75 12.55
N PRO A 14 20.54 7.45 12.42
CA PRO A 14 19.72 7.96 11.30
C PRO A 14 19.66 9.49 11.27
N ASP A 15 19.70 10.10 10.09
CA ASP A 15 19.71 11.57 9.93
C ASP A 15 18.34 12.24 10.14
N ASN A 16 17.27 11.48 10.37
CA ASN A 16 15.88 11.96 10.34
C ASN A 16 15.11 11.73 11.65
N PHE A 17 15.76 11.92 12.79
CA PHE A 17 15.05 11.95 14.07
C PHE A 17 14.01 13.06 14.10
N ARG A 18 12.81 12.75 14.63
CA ARG A 18 11.76 13.74 14.85
C ARG A 18 11.97 14.42 16.21
N LEU A 19 11.43 15.64 16.34
CA LEU A 19 11.45 16.37 17.61
C LEU A 19 10.78 15.53 18.73
N THR A 20 9.66 14.90 18.43
CA THR A 20 8.95 14.01 19.37
C THR A 20 9.83 12.86 19.85
N SER A 21 10.66 12.26 19.03
CA SER A 21 11.57 11.18 19.45
C SER A 21 12.62 11.64 20.47
N ILE A 22 13.08 12.88 20.37
CA ILE A 22 14.00 13.46 21.37
C ILE A 22 13.27 13.79 22.66
N LEU A 23 12.05 14.31 22.56
CA LEU A 23 11.18 14.54 23.71
C LEU A 23 10.87 13.23 24.45
N GLU A 24 10.54 12.18 23.71
CA GLU A 24 10.29 10.84 24.25
C GLU A 24 11.50 10.33 25.04
N GLU A 25 12.72 10.50 24.52
CA GLU A 25 13.94 10.13 25.23
C GLU A 25 14.18 10.98 26.48
N ALA A 26 14.01 12.32 26.40
CA ALA A 26 14.20 13.20 27.53
C ALA A 26 13.17 12.93 28.64
N ILE A 27 11.89 12.81 28.29
CA ILE A 27 10.80 12.47 29.23
C ILE A 27 11.05 11.07 29.84
N THR A 28 11.50 10.12 29.03
CA THR A 28 11.86 8.79 29.55
C THR A 28 12.96 8.86 30.61
N ASN A 29 13.98 9.69 30.41
CA ASN A 29 15.07 9.85 31.37
C ASN A 29 14.55 10.51 32.68
N SER A 30 13.63 11.47 32.57
CA SER A 30 12.97 12.07 33.74
C SER A 30 12.12 11.07 34.52
N ILE A 31 11.33 10.22 33.82
CA ILE A 31 10.56 9.13 34.46
C ILE A 31 11.50 8.13 35.16
N GLN A 32 12.64 7.81 34.57
CA GLN A 32 13.64 6.92 35.19
C GLN A 32 14.36 7.55 36.39
N ALA A 33 14.35 8.88 36.47
CA ALA A 33 14.80 9.62 37.66
C ALA A 33 13.69 9.82 38.70
N ASN A 34 12.60 9.04 38.63
CA ASN A 34 11.44 9.08 39.54
C ASN A 34 10.72 10.42 39.55
N ALA A 35 10.75 11.17 38.44
CA ALA A 35 10.02 12.43 38.35
C ALA A 35 8.49 12.21 38.34
N SER A 36 7.77 13.01 39.13
CA SER A 36 6.30 13.09 39.12
C SER A 36 5.77 14.30 38.36
N GLU A 37 6.61 15.30 38.11
CA GLU A 37 6.30 16.48 37.32
C GLU A 37 7.38 16.74 36.29
N ILE A 38 6.96 16.95 35.02
CA ILE A 38 7.85 17.27 33.89
C ILE A 38 7.25 18.46 33.16
N ASP A 39 8.00 19.55 33.03
CA ASP A 39 7.62 20.74 32.28
C ASP A 39 8.51 20.87 31.03
N VAL A 40 7.90 21.02 29.85
CA VAL A 40 8.59 21.18 28.57
C VAL A 40 8.28 22.56 27.99
N TYR A 41 9.29 23.38 27.77
CA TYR A 41 9.14 24.74 27.24
C TYR A 41 9.78 24.85 25.88
N PHE A 42 9.02 25.30 24.89
CA PHE A 42 9.50 25.59 23.55
C PHE A 42 9.62 27.10 23.33
N GLU A 43 10.80 27.58 22.94
CA GLU A 43 11.03 28.91 22.40
C GLU A 43 10.97 28.86 20.89
N THR A 44 10.07 29.66 20.28
CA THR A 44 9.92 29.65 18.82
C THR A 44 10.53 30.89 18.18
N LEU A 45 10.85 30.79 16.87
CA LEU A 45 11.25 31.96 16.10
C LEU A 45 10.03 32.85 15.82
N PRO A 46 10.20 34.19 15.80
CA PRO A 46 9.11 35.10 15.45
C PRO A 46 8.61 34.80 14.03
N ILE A 47 7.35 34.47 13.89
CA ILE A 47 6.69 34.20 12.61
C ILE A 47 5.33 34.90 12.56
N ASP A 48 4.85 35.14 11.34
CA ASP A 48 3.54 35.68 11.03
C ASP A 48 2.44 34.87 11.72
N LEU A 49 1.55 35.55 12.45
CA LEU A 49 0.50 34.99 13.32
C LEU A 49 -0.52 34.08 12.60
N THR A 50 -0.38 33.91 11.28
CA THR A 50 -1.30 33.10 10.46
C THR A 50 -0.84 31.66 10.21
N GLN A 51 0.33 31.24 10.72
CA GLN A 51 0.86 29.90 10.46
C GLN A 51 0.46 28.90 11.56
N GLU A 52 -0.07 27.74 11.14
CA GLU A 52 -0.44 26.62 12.02
C GLU A 52 0.79 25.96 12.69
N LYS A 53 1.99 26.17 12.13
CA LYS A 53 3.25 25.61 12.64
C LYS A 53 4.24 26.72 12.97
N ARG A 54 5.01 26.50 14.04
CA ARG A 54 6.09 27.40 14.45
C ARG A 54 7.43 26.68 14.43
N ARG A 55 8.47 27.39 14.00
CA ARG A 55 9.84 26.88 14.02
C ARG A 55 10.40 26.97 15.43
N VAL A 56 10.80 25.82 16.00
CA VAL A 56 11.45 25.74 17.29
C VAL A 56 12.88 26.28 17.18
N LYS A 57 13.24 27.22 18.03
CA LYS A 57 14.59 27.77 18.19
C LYS A 57 15.36 27.02 19.27
N ASN A 58 14.77 26.92 20.46
CA ASN A 58 15.29 26.21 21.62
C ASN A 58 14.13 25.50 22.30
N PHE A 59 14.43 24.50 23.11
CA PHE A 59 13.47 23.99 24.08
C PHE A 59 14.19 23.51 25.32
N CYS A 60 13.48 23.36 26.42
CA CYS A 60 14.02 22.74 27.63
C CYS A 60 13.03 21.78 28.27
N VAL A 61 13.57 20.81 28.98
CA VAL A 61 12.82 19.86 29.82
C VAL A 61 13.26 20.09 31.27
N ILE A 62 12.29 20.24 32.15
CA ILE A 62 12.50 20.47 33.59
C ILE A 62 11.74 19.38 34.35
N ASP A 63 12.41 18.66 35.21
CA ASP A 63 11.82 17.62 36.03
C ASP A 63 12.18 17.76 37.54
N ASN A 64 11.36 17.17 38.40
CA ASN A 64 11.55 17.09 39.82
C ASN A 64 12.08 15.73 40.30
N GLY A 65 12.77 14.99 39.44
CA GLY A 65 13.33 13.68 39.79
C GLY A 65 14.56 13.74 40.71
N ASP A 66 15.22 12.60 40.91
CA ASP A 66 16.32 12.41 41.85
C ASP A 66 17.62 13.18 41.51
N GLY A 67 17.66 13.80 40.32
CA GLY A 67 18.83 14.52 39.82
C GLY A 67 19.94 13.63 39.28
N PHE A 68 21.12 14.24 39.02
CA PHE A 68 22.27 13.54 38.42
C PHE A 68 23.19 12.99 39.50
N THR A 69 23.09 11.71 39.80
CA THR A 69 24.01 11.03 40.73
C THR A 69 25.41 10.84 40.12
N ASP A 70 26.43 10.57 40.94
CA ASP A 70 27.78 10.30 40.45
C ASP A 70 27.80 9.11 39.52
N ASP A 71 27.05 8.06 39.80
CA ASP A 71 26.85 6.92 38.94
C ASP A 71 26.21 7.27 37.59
N ASN A 72 25.26 8.22 37.58
CA ASN A 72 24.67 8.72 36.33
C ASN A 72 25.68 9.51 35.50
N ILE A 73 26.58 10.28 36.13
CA ILE A 73 27.66 11.02 35.47
C ILE A 73 28.66 10.05 34.86
N ASP A 74 29.11 9.04 35.61
CA ASP A 74 30.01 8.00 35.12
C ASP A 74 29.39 7.23 33.96
N SER A 75 28.12 6.85 34.07
CA SER A 75 27.35 6.24 32.98
C SER A 75 27.24 7.15 31.75
N PHE A 76 27.10 8.45 31.94
CA PHE A 76 27.05 9.41 30.85
C PHE A 76 28.38 9.49 30.09
N ASN A 77 29.51 9.31 30.73
CA ASN A 77 30.83 9.34 30.11
C ASN A 77 31.19 8.01 29.39
N HIS A 78 30.54 6.91 29.71
CA HIS A 78 30.83 5.62 29.10
C HIS A 78 29.83 5.30 27.96
N TYR A 79 30.34 5.13 26.72
CA TYR A 79 29.56 4.62 25.58
C TYR A 79 29.20 3.16 25.83
N LEU A 80 27.92 2.80 25.70
CA LEU A 80 27.41 1.46 26.03
C LEU A 80 27.61 1.08 27.51
N SER A 81 27.39 2.02 28.43
CA SER A 81 27.51 1.76 29.87
C SER A 81 26.45 0.75 30.33
N ASP A 82 26.90 -0.30 31.03
CA ASP A 82 26.03 -1.36 31.59
C ASP A 82 25.35 -0.92 32.90
N PHE A 83 25.61 0.30 33.40
CA PHE A 83 25.13 0.80 34.68
C PHE A 83 23.60 0.82 34.81
N LYS A 84 22.90 1.17 33.71
CA LYS A 84 21.44 1.11 33.62
C LYS A 84 20.94 -0.10 32.81
N GLU A 85 21.72 -1.15 32.68
CA GLU A 85 21.35 -2.38 31.98
C GLU A 85 20.07 -2.98 32.58
N LYS A 86 19.97 -3.00 33.91
CA LYS A 86 18.75 -3.42 34.64
C LYS A 86 17.52 -2.53 34.38
N LEU A 87 17.72 -1.27 33.99
CA LEU A 87 16.69 -0.33 33.58
C LEU A 87 16.58 -0.23 32.04
N GLY A 88 17.40 -1.04 31.31
CA GLY A 88 17.37 -1.18 29.86
C GLY A 88 17.90 0.01 29.06
N CYS A 89 18.83 0.77 29.59
CA CYS A 89 19.47 1.87 28.86
C CYS A 89 20.88 1.49 28.41
N LYS A 90 21.17 1.65 27.11
CA LYS A 90 22.52 1.42 26.53
C LYS A 90 23.43 2.65 26.51
N GLY A 91 23.03 3.76 27.10
CA GLY A 91 23.82 4.98 27.05
C GLY A 91 23.95 5.60 25.64
N VAL A 92 23.08 5.25 24.69
CA VAL A 92 23.08 5.78 23.32
C VAL A 92 22.09 6.93 23.17
N GLY A 93 21.03 6.95 23.97
CA GLY A 93 19.92 7.92 23.86
C GLY A 93 20.38 9.38 23.89
N ARG A 94 21.33 9.73 24.75
CA ARG A 94 21.89 11.09 24.84
C ARG A 94 22.50 11.61 23.54
N PHE A 95 23.06 10.74 22.70
CA PHE A 95 23.64 11.14 21.41
C PHE A 95 22.57 11.52 20.40
N THR A 96 21.34 11.03 20.56
CA THR A 96 20.24 11.43 19.70
C THR A 96 19.92 12.91 19.87
N TYR A 97 20.20 13.50 21.03
CA TYR A 97 20.02 14.93 21.29
C TYR A 97 20.78 15.81 20.30
N LEU A 98 22.05 15.44 20.03
CA LEU A 98 22.92 16.18 19.11
C LEU A 98 22.59 15.97 17.62
N THR A 99 21.59 15.13 17.29
CA THR A 99 21.08 15.03 15.93
C THR A 99 20.15 16.20 15.58
N LEU A 100 19.61 16.88 16.59
CA LEU A 100 18.64 17.97 16.42
C LEU A 100 19.11 19.34 16.89
N CYS A 101 20.12 19.44 17.73
CA CYS A 101 20.59 20.71 18.27
C CYS A 101 22.12 20.76 18.32
N ASP A 102 22.68 21.96 18.36
CA ASP A 102 24.12 22.17 18.42
C ASP A 102 24.72 21.77 19.77
N LYS A 103 23.94 21.97 20.83
CA LYS A 103 24.43 21.83 22.20
C LYS A 103 23.29 21.56 23.17
N VAL A 104 23.58 20.73 24.18
CA VAL A 104 22.68 20.48 25.30
C VAL A 104 23.36 20.92 26.61
N LYS A 105 22.64 21.67 27.44
CA LYS A 105 23.15 22.08 28.75
C LYS A 105 22.33 21.41 29.85
N PHE A 106 23.03 20.86 30.82
CA PHE A 106 22.41 20.22 31.98
C PHE A 106 22.66 21.04 33.23
N LYS A 107 21.58 21.27 33.97
CA LYS A 107 21.63 21.80 35.33
C LYS A 107 20.85 20.85 36.23
N SER A 108 21.50 20.33 37.24
CA SER A 108 20.94 19.32 38.15
C SER A 108 21.49 19.49 39.55
N PHE A 109 21.22 18.52 40.39
CA PHE A 109 21.71 18.48 41.78
C PHE A 109 22.05 17.04 42.17
N ASN A 110 22.93 16.90 43.16
CA ASN A 110 23.25 15.63 43.79
C ASN A 110 23.81 15.88 45.19
N ASN A 111 23.29 15.18 46.19
CA ASN A 111 23.78 15.25 47.59
C ASN A 111 23.96 16.69 48.12
N GLY A 112 23.05 17.59 47.82
CA GLY A 112 23.10 18.98 48.28
C GLY A 112 24.07 19.88 47.51
N VAL A 113 24.52 19.47 46.33
CA VAL A 113 25.42 20.25 45.47
C VAL A 113 24.80 20.41 44.07
N ASN A 114 24.81 21.63 43.54
CA ASN A 114 24.40 21.89 42.17
C ASN A 114 25.47 21.36 41.19
N ILE A 115 25.01 20.76 40.09
CA ILE A 115 25.84 20.17 39.04
C ILE A 115 25.46 20.81 37.72
N GLU A 116 26.46 21.34 36.99
CA GLU A 116 26.26 21.87 35.66
C GLU A 116 27.30 21.27 34.68
N PHE A 117 26.85 20.90 33.49
CA PHE A 117 27.74 20.53 32.42
C PHE A 117 27.08 20.77 31.06
N ASP A 118 27.95 20.90 30.07
CA ASP A 118 27.54 21.02 28.67
C ASP A 118 27.79 19.71 27.94
N PHE A 119 27.07 19.46 26.85
CA PHE A 119 27.26 18.34 25.96
C PHE A 119 27.09 18.80 24.50
N ASP A 120 28.14 18.65 23.70
CA ASP A 120 28.15 18.99 22.29
C ASP A 120 28.97 17.98 21.46
N ILE A 121 29.02 18.20 20.15
CA ILE A 121 29.64 17.26 19.19
C ILE A 121 31.16 17.14 19.34
N ASP A 122 31.83 18.12 19.91
CA ASP A 122 33.28 18.18 20.06
C ASP A 122 33.77 17.60 21.40
N MET A 123 32.84 17.27 22.31
CA MET A 123 33.17 16.69 23.62
C MET A 123 33.40 15.19 23.54
N GLU A 124 34.43 14.70 24.17
CA GLU A 124 34.74 13.27 24.38
C GLU A 124 34.18 12.79 25.72
N GLU A 125 34.36 13.58 26.77
CA GLU A 125 33.84 13.35 28.13
C GLU A 125 33.24 14.64 28.71
N ILE A 126 32.23 14.53 29.56
CA ILE A 126 31.72 15.65 30.31
C ILE A 126 32.53 15.88 31.59
N GLU A 127 32.83 17.13 31.90
CA GLU A 127 33.43 17.56 33.16
C GLU A 127 32.41 18.38 33.97
N PRO A 128 31.67 17.74 34.90
CA PRO A 128 30.63 18.43 35.64
C PRO A 128 31.24 19.47 36.62
N LYS A 129 30.74 20.70 36.56
CA LYS A 129 31.02 21.74 37.53
C LYS A 129 30.16 21.55 38.76
N ARG A 130 30.76 21.46 39.93
CA ARG A 130 30.06 21.35 41.22
C ARG A 130 30.05 22.72 41.89
N LEU A 131 28.86 23.29 42.12
CA LEU A 131 28.68 24.63 42.65
C LEU A 131 28.16 24.52 44.08
N THR A 132 29.05 24.68 45.06
CA THR A 132 28.75 24.53 46.49
C THR A 132 28.31 25.80 47.19
N ASN A 133 28.51 26.97 46.54
CA ASN A 133 28.24 28.29 47.14
C ASN A 133 26.93 28.95 46.59
N GLU A 134 26.15 28.23 45.82
CA GLU A 134 24.89 28.70 45.25
C GLU A 134 23.68 28.08 45.98
N PRO A 135 22.50 28.75 45.98
CA PRO A 135 21.28 28.11 46.45
C PRO A 135 21.02 26.80 45.73
N LEU A 136 20.68 25.75 46.50
CA LEU A 136 20.41 24.43 45.92
C LEU A 136 19.20 24.51 44.97
N ILE A 137 19.38 23.99 43.77
CA ILE A 137 18.28 23.76 42.82
C ILE A 137 17.63 22.41 43.18
N GLU A 138 16.30 22.35 43.12
CA GLU A 138 15.52 21.15 43.43
C GLU A 138 14.97 20.45 42.16
N LYS A 139 15.35 20.93 41.00
CA LYS A 139 14.87 20.41 39.70
C LYS A 139 16.03 20.21 38.75
N THR A 140 15.94 19.19 37.95
CA THR A 140 16.85 19.00 36.82
C THR A 140 16.30 19.76 35.61
N LYS A 141 17.17 20.51 34.93
CA LYS A 141 16.88 21.22 33.69
C LYS A 141 17.83 20.81 32.58
N ILE A 142 17.26 20.44 31.42
CA ILE A 142 17.97 20.10 30.20
C ILE A 142 17.60 21.10 29.12
N ASP A 143 18.56 21.97 28.73
CA ASP A 143 18.36 23.00 27.69
C ASP A 143 18.93 22.50 26.35
N PHE A 144 18.10 22.46 25.31
CA PHE A 144 18.44 22.13 23.93
C PHE A 144 18.58 23.40 23.12
N ILE A 145 19.79 23.72 22.66
CA ILE A 145 20.17 25.02 22.09
C ILE A 145 20.38 24.91 20.60
N ASN A 146 19.82 25.86 19.84
CA ASN A 146 19.88 25.93 18.37
C ASN A 146 19.32 24.66 17.72
N VAL A 147 18.01 24.46 17.83
CA VAL A 147 17.29 23.32 17.24
C VAL A 147 17.27 23.44 15.71
N HIS A 148 17.69 22.39 15.01
CA HIS A 148 17.84 22.38 13.57
C HIS A 148 16.52 22.08 12.85
N ASN A 149 15.97 23.07 12.14
CA ASN A 149 14.87 22.90 11.17
C ASN A 149 13.70 22.01 11.63
N ARG A 150 13.19 22.23 12.85
CA ARG A 150 12.03 21.53 13.39
C ARG A 150 10.88 22.50 13.65
N ASP A 151 9.69 22.06 13.28
CA ASP A 151 8.45 22.80 13.47
C ASP A 151 7.55 22.04 14.43
N ILE A 152 6.75 22.79 15.18
CA ILE A 152 5.74 22.26 16.10
C ILE A 152 4.38 22.89 15.78
N ASN A 153 3.28 22.16 15.94
CA ASN A 153 1.93 22.71 15.77
C ASN A 153 1.61 23.67 16.91
N THR A 154 1.02 24.81 16.60
CA THR A 154 0.65 25.83 17.61
C THR A 154 -0.35 25.32 18.63
N ASN A 155 -1.20 24.36 18.27
CA ASN A 155 -2.16 23.72 19.15
C ASN A 155 -1.65 22.43 19.83
N PHE A 156 -0.43 21.98 19.48
CA PHE A 156 0.26 20.81 20.03
C PHE A 156 -0.52 19.46 19.99
N GLN A 157 -1.63 19.39 19.28
CA GLN A 157 -2.54 18.22 19.33
C GLN A 157 -1.96 16.94 18.71
N ASP A 158 -1.18 17.05 17.65
CA ASP A 158 -0.60 15.89 16.97
C ASP A 158 0.59 15.35 17.76
N GLU A 159 1.42 16.24 18.29
CA GLU A 159 2.55 15.91 19.16
C GLU A 159 2.07 15.26 20.46
N GLU A 160 1.01 15.79 21.08
CA GLU A 160 0.37 15.21 22.28
C GLU A 160 -0.09 13.78 22.03
N LYS A 161 -0.82 13.53 20.92
CA LYS A 161 -1.28 12.17 20.55
C LYS A 161 -0.13 11.20 20.37
N GLU A 162 0.97 11.66 19.79
CA GLU A 162 2.15 10.84 19.57
C GLU A 162 2.82 10.51 20.90
N ILE A 163 3.04 11.50 21.78
CA ILE A 163 3.64 11.35 23.11
C ILE A 163 2.76 10.44 23.99
N VAL A 164 1.45 10.71 24.07
CA VAL A 164 0.51 9.85 24.81
C VAL A 164 0.54 8.41 24.26
N GLY A 165 0.60 8.26 22.95
CA GLY A 165 0.69 6.93 22.31
C GLY A 165 1.96 6.18 22.72
N HIS A 166 3.10 6.85 22.79
CA HIS A 166 4.38 6.30 23.19
C HIS A 166 4.40 5.88 24.67
N PHE A 167 3.91 6.73 25.56
CA PHE A 167 3.96 6.49 27.00
C PHE A 167 2.76 5.74 27.58
N LEU A 168 1.79 5.36 26.76
CA LEU A 168 0.52 4.81 27.24
C LEU A 168 0.67 3.51 28.06
N SER A 169 1.64 2.65 27.70
CA SER A 169 1.95 1.46 28.50
C SER A 169 2.55 1.85 29.86
N ILE A 170 3.44 2.84 29.90
CA ILE A 170 4.06 3.33 31.13
C ILE A 170 2.98 3.94 32.04
N PHE A 171 2.08 4.77 31.49
CA PHE A 171 0.97 5.38 32.26
C PHE A 171 0.06 4.31 32.88
N LYS A 172 -0.22 3.22 32.15
CA LYS A 172 -1.01 2.09 32.69
C LYS A 172 -0.30 1.47 33.90
N PHE A 173 0.99 1.17 33.79
CA PHE A 173 1.75 0.57 34.90
C PHE A 173 1.93 1.53 36.08
N MET A 174 2.12 2.83 35.85
CA MET A 174 2.19 3.83 36.90
C MET A 174 0.87 3.90 37.71
N VAL A 175 -0.27 3.86 37.01
CA VAL A 175 -1.59 3.84 37.65
C VAL A 175 -1.77 2.57 38.49
N ASP A 176 -1.34 1.42 38.02
CA ASP A 176 -1.43 0.16 38.77
C ASP A 176 -0.58 0.19 40.05
N GLU A 177 0.53 0.91 40.06
CA GLU A 177 1.45 1.04 41.19
C GLU A 177 1.14 2.28 42.07
N ASN A 178 0.07 3.01 41.75
CA ASN A 178 -0.32 4.28 42.41
C ASN A 178 0.76 5.36 42.33
N GLU A 179 1.50 5.39 41.21
CA GLU A 179 2.45 6.44 40.90
C GLU A 179 1.73 7.53 40.08
N ASP A 180 2.03 8.80 40.36
CA ASP A 180 1.49 9.95 39.63
C ASP A 180 2.57 10.56 38.72
N LEU A 181 2.16 10.99 37.52
CA LEU A 181 3.00 11.75 36.62
C LEU A 181 2.15 12.78 35.87
N THR A 182 2.62 14.01 35.87
CA THR A 182 2.06 15.12 35.09
C THR A 182 3.12 15.70 34.18
N ILE A 183 2.82 15.81 32.88
CA ILE A 183 3.71 16.42 31.89
C ILE A 183 3.00 17.63 31.30
N LYS A 184 3.62 18.81 31.38
CA LYS A 184 3.08 20.07 30.85
C LYS A 184 3.94 20.59 29.71
N PHE A 185 3.29 21.09 28.68
CA PHE A 185 3.94 21.64 27.48
C PHE A 185 3.59 23.10 27.30
N TYR A 186 4.61 23.92 27.12
CA TYR A 186 4.49 25.36 26.95
C TYR A 186 5.13 25.78 25.61
N ILE A 187 4.47 26.66 24.87
CA ILE A 187 5.02 27.33 23.68
C ILE A 187 5.05 28.81 23.96
N ASP A 188 6.26 29.43 23.93
CA ASP A 188 6.47 30.83 24.24
C ASP A 188 5.76 31.23 25.56
N ASP A 189 5.98 30.43 26.61
CA ASP A 189 5.43 30.56 27.98
C ASP A 189 3.90 30.31 28.09
N LEU A 190 3.20 30.00 27.02
CA LEU A 190 1.79 29.65 27.05
C LEU A 190 1.61 28.14 27.24
N LEU A 191 0.87 27.71 28.25
CA LEU A 191 0.49 26.31 28.43
C LEU A 191 -0.41 25.85 27.28
N VAL A 192 0.03 24.85 26.52
CA VAL A 192 -0.69 24.33 25.34
C VAL A 192 -1.22 22.92 25.54
N SER A 193 -0.62 22.13 26.46
CA SER A 193 -1.06 20.77 26.75
C SER A 193 -0.65 20.35 28.16
N THR A 194 -1.49 19.53 28.80
CA THR A 194 -1.19 18.82 30.05
C THR A 194 -1.55 17.35 29.87
N ILE A 195 -0.59 16.46 30.12
CA ILE A 195 -0.77 15.01 30.05
C ILE A 195 -0.66 14.47 31.48
N GLU A 196 -1.74 13.87 31.97
CA GLU A 196 -1.76 13.19 33.26
C GLU A 196 -1.75 11.68 33.06
N ALA A 197 -0.79 10.98 33.66
CA ALA A 197 -0.68 9.52 33.56
C ALA A 197 -1.98 8.82 33.97
N LYS A 198 -2.63 9.34 35.03
CA LYS A 198 -3.89 8.82 35.57
C LYS A 198 -5.04 8.91 34.56
N GLU A 199 -5.14 9.99 33.78
CA GLU A 199 -6.19 10.17 32.78
C GLU A 199 -6.09 9.14 31.68
N HIS A 200 -4.88 8.87 31.20
CA HIS A 200 -4.64 7.98 30.07
C HIS A 200 -4.45 6.52 30.47
N GLY A 201 -3.87 6.24 31.64
CA GLY A 201 -3.56 4.91 32.15
C GLY A 201 -4.73 4.16 32.79
N THR A 202 -5.85 4.84 33.10
CA THR A 202 -7.04 4.22 33.71
C THR A 202 -7.92 3.48 32.68
N GLY A 203 -8.82 2.65 33.20
CA GLY A 203 -9.84 1.95 32.41
C GLY A 203 -9.32 0.74 31.64
N PHE A 204 -8.17 0.21 32.00
CA PHE A 204 -7.71 -1.09 31.54
C PHE A 204 -8.27 -2.21 32.43
N GLU A 205 -8.63 -3.32 31.80
CA GLU A 205 -8.94 -4.59 32.44
C GLU A 205 -7.81 -5.56 32.15
N ASP A 206 -7.59 -6.55 33.03
CA ASP A 206 -6.55 -7.55 32.89
C ASP A 206 -7.14 -8.93 32.64
N ASP A 207 -6.61 -9.68 31.69
CA ASP A 207 -6.75 -11.12 31.51
C ASP A 207 -5.34 -11.73 31.45
N SER A 208 -5.22 -13.05 31.49
CA SER A 208 -3.91 -13.69 31.47
C SER A 208 -3.95 -15.05 30.82
N PHE A 209 -2.78 -15.51 30.38
CA PHE A 209 -2.58 -16.88 29.94
C PHE A 209 -1.22 -17.42 30.41
N ASN A 210 -1.14 -18.72 30.59
CA ASN A 210 0.07 -19.39 31.01
C ASN A 210 0.61 -20.30 29.90
N ILE A 211 1.94 -20.38 29.82
CA ILE A 211 2.65 -21.31 28.95
C ILE A 211 3.64 -22.13 29.79
N LYS A 212 3.55 -23.47 29.69
CA LYS A 212 4.50 -24.37 30.35
C LYS A 212 5.76 -24.50 29.49
N VAL A 213 6.93 -24.30 30.11
CA VAL A 213 8.26 -24.43 29.52
C VAL A 213 9.05 -25.40 30.39
N GLY A 214 9.11 -26.68 29.98
CA GLY A 214 9.67 -27.71 30.83
C GLY A 214 8.91 -27.84 32.15
N GLN A 215 9.59 -27.64 33.27
CA GLN A 215 8.99 -27.68 34.62
C GLN A 215 8.51 -26.29 35.11
N LYS A 216 8.75 -25.21 34.34
CA LYS A 216 8.35 -23.85 34.71
C LYS A 216 7.08 -23.45 33.98
N GLU A 217 6.32 -22.58 34.60
CA GLU A 217 5.15 -21.96 34.02
C GLU A 217 5.38 -20.44 33.93
N GLU A 218 5.34 -19.90 32.72
CA GLU A 218 5.49 -18.48 32.48
C GLU A 218 4.09 -17.86 32.30
N ASN A 219 3.81 -16.82 33.08
CA ASN A 219 2.55 -16.09 33.05
C ASN A 219 2.68 -14.85 32.16
N PHE A 220 1.68 -14.62 31.32
CA PHE A 220 1.53 -13.46 30.46
C PHE A 220 0.25 -12.71 30.83
N ILE A 221 0.38 -11.44 31.15
CA ILE A 221 -0.73 -10.56 31.49
C ILE A 221 -1.12 -9.77 30.23
N VAL A 222 -2.42 -9.72 29.95
CA VAL A 222 -3.00 -8.95 28.83
C VAL A 222 -3.85 -7.84 29.42
N SER A 223 -3.30 -6.63 29.45
CA SER A 223 -4.02 -5.44 29.89
C SER A 223 -4.70 -4.79 28.68
N TYR A 224 -6.01 -4.62 28.73
CA TYR A 224 -6.78 -4.18 27.57
C TYR A 224 -7.84 -3.15 27.92
N LYS A 225 -8.16 -2.28 26.94
CA LYS A 225 -9.35 -1.40 27.00
C LYS A 225 -9.96 -1.20 25.62
N GLN A 226 -11.26 -0.94 25.61
CA GLN A 226 -11.96 -0.57 24.38
C GLN A 226 -11.59 0.86 24.00
N LYS A 227 -10.87 1.04 22.87
CA LYS A 227 -10.41 2.34 22.42
C LYS A 227 -10.18 2.35 20.89
N GLY A 228 -10.58 3.44 20.24
CA GLY A 228 -10.33 3.65 18.82
C GLY A 228 -11.24 2.84 17.93
N SER A 229 -10.82 2.60 16.68
CA SER A 229 -11.61 1.91 15.65
C SER A 229 -10.91 0.69 15.04
N THR A 230 -9.84 0.20 15.67
CA THR A 230 -9.03 -0.94 15.20
C THR A 230 -8.57 -1.76 16.39
N ILE A 231 -8.11 -2.99 16.13
CA ILE A 231 -7.43 -3.81 17.15
C ILE A 231 -5.93 -3.49 17.07
N LYS A 232 -5.34 -3.08 18.20
CA LYS A 232 -3.91 -2.77 18.33
C LYS A 232 -3.36 -3.41 19.59
N GLY A 233 -2.25 -4.13 19.46
CA GLY A 233 -1.57 -4.76 20.57
C GLY A 233 -0.08 -4.49 20.56
N TYR A 234 0.52 -4.45 21.74
CA TYR A 234 1.93 -4.23 21.95
C TYR A 234 2.49 -5.22 22.96
N TYR A 235 3.66 -5.78 22.64
CA TYR A 235 4.44 -6.48 23.66
C TYR A 235 5.20 -5.48 24.50
N CYS A 236 5.17 -5.68 25.81
CA CYS A 236 5.81 -4.80 26.77
C CYS A 236 6.87 -5.53 27.57
N ALA A 237 8.00 -4.87 27.80
CA ALA A 237 9.03 -5.27 28.73
C ALA A 237 9.41 -4.08 29.61
N ASP A 238 9.61 -4.31 30.90
CA ASP A 238 9.95 -3.28 31.89
C ASP A 238 9.06 -2.03 31.77
N ARG A 239 7.73 -2.24 31.72
CA ARG A 239 6.68 -1.22 31.61
C ARG A 239 6.57 -0.50 30.25
N ARG A 240 7.42 -0.80 29.26
CA ARG A 240 7.45 -0.12 27.94
C ARG A 240 6.99 -1.02 26.83
N SER A 241 6.30 -0.44 25.86
CA SER A 241 6.02 -1.12 24.61
C SER A 241 7.29 -1.24 23.76
N VAL A 242 7.63 -2.47 23.40
CA VAL A 242 8.85 -2.82 22.66
C VAL A 242 8.53 -3.12 21.19
N LYS A 243 7.46 -3.86 20.95
CA LYS A 243 7.08 -4.31 19.61
C LYS A 243 5.56 -4.36 19.50
N GLN A 244 5.01 -3.89 18.38
CA GLN A 244 3.63 -4.16 18.07
C GLN A 244 3.45 -5.67 17.88
N ASP A 245 2.32 -6.22 18.36
CA ASP A 245 2.07 -7.66 18.22
C ASP A 245 1.93 -8.08 16.76
N THR A 246 2.17 -9.37 16.53
CA THR A 246 2.18 -9.97 15.20
C THR A 246 0.94 -10.81 14.89
N LEU A 247 -0.16 -10.66 15.65
CA LEU A 247 -1.41 -11.37 15.38
C LEU A 247 -2.05 -10.97 14.05
N GLY A 248 -1.63 -9.85 13.47
CA GLY A 248 -2.11 -9.37 12.18
C GLY A 248 -3.59 -8.93 12.19
N LEU A 249 -4.13 -8.60 13.37
CA LEU A 249 -5.53 -8.20 13.56
C LEU A 249 -5.71 -6.73 13.19
N LYS A 250 -5.87 -6.42 11.91
CA LYS A 250 -6.01 -5.05 11.40
C LYS A 250 -7.46 -4.74 10.95
N PHE A 251 -8.45 -5.18 11.72
CA PHE A 251 -9.85 -4.94 11.40
C PHE A 251 -10.30 -3.54 11.80
N ARG A 252 -11.18 -2.96 10.99
CA ARG A 252 -11.98 -1.81 11.42
C ARG A 252 -13.20 -2.30 12.20
N THR A 253 -13.32 -1.87 13.45
CA THR A 253 -14.39 -2.30 14.37
C THR A 253 -15.54 -1.30 14.46
N GLY A 254 -15.36 -0.07 13.97
CA GLY A 254 -16.27 1.07 14.13
C GLY A 254 -15.69 2.10 15.09
N LYS A 255 -16.27 3.29 15.12
CA LYS A 255 -15.82 4.40 15.99
C LYS A 255 -15.94 3.97 17.45
N ASP A 256 -14.84 4.10 18.21
CA ASP A 256 -14.72 3.79 19.64
C ASP A 256 -15.07 2.33 20.04
N LYS A 257 -15.09 1.41 19.05
CA LYS A 257 -15.29 -0.03 19.24
C LYS A 257 -14.03 -0.85 18.99
N GLY A 258 -12.87 -0.21 18.97
CA GLY A 258 -11.58 -0.88 18.83
C GLY A 258 -11.12 -1.53 20.13
N LEU A 259 -10.05 -2.28 20.05
CA LEU A 259 -9.36 -2.87 21.20
C LEU A 259 -7.91 -2.42 21.21
N LEU A 260 -7.47 -1.87 22.31
CA LEU A 260 -6.07 -1.62 22.61
C LEU A 260 -5.64 -2.55 23.74
N TYR A 261 -4.53 -3.26 23.56
CA TYR A 261 -4.01 -4.15 24.59
C TYR A 261 -2.48 -4.14 24.69
N PHE A 262 -1.98 -4.44 25.87
CA PHE A 262 -0.58 -4.61 26.19
C PHE A 262 -0.36 -6.01 26.73
N VAL A 263 0.71 -6.68 26.30
CA VAL A 263 1.09 -8.00 26.78
C VAL A 263 2.41 -7.89 27.52
N SER A 264 2.42 -8.15 28.80
CA SER A 264 3.60 -8.09 29.67
C SER A 264 3.89 -9.44 30.32
N SER A 265 5.14 -9.72 30.60
CA SER A 265 5.58 -10.93 31.27
C SER A 265 7.01 -10.80 31.79
N LYS A 266 7.34 -11.43 32.90
CA LYS A 266 8.73 -11.58 33.36
C LYS A 266 9.62 -12.29 32.33
N PHE A 267 9.02 -13.08 31.45
CA PHE A 267 9.74 -13.68 30.33
C PHE A 267 10.19 -12.62 29.32
N PHE A 268 9.32 -11.64 28.99
CA PHE A 268 9.66 -10.55 28.11
C PHE A 268 10.75 -9.65 28.69
N ASP A 269 10.68 -9.33 29.98
CA ASP A 269 11.67 -8.51 30.67
C ASP A 269 13.10 -9.11 30.58
N LYS A 270 13.19 -10.45 30.54
CA LYS A 270 14.47 -11.17 30.44
C LYS A 270 14.97 -11.35 29.00
N HIS A 271 14.11 -11.24 28.00
CA HIS A 271 14.42 -11.52 26.60
C HIS A 271 14.34 -10.29 25.70
N VAL A 272 14.08 -9.12 26.26
CA VAL A 272 14.19 -7.86 25.51
C VAL A 272 15.67 -7.57 25.25
N ASP A 273 15.96 -7.07 24.05
CA ASP A 273 17.32 -6.61 23.74
C ASP A 273 17.67 -5.36 24.56
N ASP A 274 18.97 -5.12 24.76
CA ASP A 274 19.44 -3.97 25.53
C ASP A 274 19.03 -2.61 24.91
N SER A 275 18.68 -2.56 23.61
CA SER A 275 18.15 -1.36 22.96
C SER A 275 16.64 -1.21 23.11
N ARG A 276 15.96 -2.21 23.66
CA ARG A 276 14.49 -2.32 23.81
C ARG A 276 13.71 -2.14 22.51
N ASN A 277 14.34 -2.44 21.39
CA ASN A 277 13.69 -2.36 20.09
C ASN A 277 13.19 -3.72 19.60
N SER A 278 13.68 -4.81 20.19
CA SER A 278 13.33 -6.17 19.80
C SER A 278 13.48 -7.16 20.95
N PHE A 279 13.05 -8.39 20.72
CA PHE A 279 13.20 -9.50 21.67
C PHE A 279 14.10 -10.58 21.09
N SER A 280 14.94 -11.17 21.94
CA SER A 280 15.79 -12.32 21.62
C SER A 280 14.99 -13.64 21.65
N ILE A 281 13.83 -13.68 20.98
CA ILE A 281 12.91 -14.82 20.94
C ILE A 281 12.85 -15.32 19.49
N LYS A 282 13.03 -16.62 19.28
CA LYS A 282 12.97 -17.27 17.96
C LYS A 282 11.53 -17.24 17.42
N ASP A 283 11.36 -17.14 16.11
CA ASP A 283 10.04 -17.18 15.48
C ASP A 283 9.38 -18.55 15.63
N LYS A 284 10.15 -19.62 15.44
CA LYS A 284 9.74 -21.01 15.62
C LYS A 284 10.89 -21.85 16.16
N ASN A 285 10.63 -22.65 17.16
CA ASN A 285 11.60 -23.58 17.70
C ASN A 285 11.47 -24.94 16.99
N ASN A 286 12.45 -25.29 16.16
CA ASN A 286 12.49 -26.55 15.42
C ASN A 286 13.30 -27.65 16.14
N ALA A 287 13.85 -27.37 17.33
CA ALA A 287 14.65 -28.33 18.07
C ALA A 287 13.77 -29.28 18.90
N LEU A 288 13.97 -30.58 18.70
CA LEU A 288 13.25 -31.67 19.40
C LEU A 288 13.48 -31.69 20.94
N PHE A 289 14.46 -30.91 21.44
CA PHE A 289 14.89 -30.91 22.84
C PHE A 289 15.13 -29.51 23.43
N ASP A 290 14.69 -28.46 22.76
CA ASP A 290 14.87 -27.09 23.26
C ASP A 290 13.56 -26.61 23.89
N ASP A 291 13.52 -26.57 25.23
CA ASP A 291 12.38 -26.10 26.03
C ASP A 291 12.18 -24.57 25.96
N ALA A 292 12.78 -23.88 24.96
CA ALA A 292 12.66 -22.44 24.82
C ALA A 292 11.32 -22.05 24.17
N LEU A 293 10.67 -21.03 24.72
CA LEU A 293 9.49 -20.41 24.13
C LEU A 293 9.81 -19.72 22.80
N ASP A 294 8.88 -19.84 21.88
CA ASP A 294 8.92 -19.19 20.57
C ASP A 294 7.70 -18.30 20.33
N TRP A 295 7.81 -17.40 19.35
CA TRP A 295 6.72 -16.49 18.97
C TRP A 295 5.48 -17.22 18.47
N GLU A 296 5.63 -18.37 17.80
CA GLU A 296 4.47 -19.16 17.32
C GLU A 296 3.61 -19.63 18.50
N THR A 297 4.24 -20.13 19.55
CA THR A 297 3.54 -20.62 20.74
C THR A 297 2.91 -19.48 21.54
N ILE A 298 3.64 -18.37 21.75
CA ILE A 298 3.13 -17.19 22.44
C ILE A 298 1.93 -16.60 21.67
N ASN A 299 2.08 -16.37 20.37
CA ASN A 299 1.03 -15.79 19.52
C ASN A 299 -0.23 -16.68 19.45
N ARG A 300 -0.07 -17.99 19.43
CA ARG A 300 -1.21 -18.92 19.44
C ARG A 300 -2.02 -18.79 20.72
N LYS A 301 -1.37 -18.72 21.88
CA LYS A 301 -2.05 -18.55 23.17
C LYS A 301 -2.65 -17.16 23.33
N LEU A 302 -1.89 -16.14 22.94
CA LEU A 302 -2.38 -14.76 22.92
C LEU A 302 -3.61 -14.62 22.04
N PHE A 303 -3.64 -15.23 20.84
CA PHE A 303 -4.79 -15.18 19.95
C PHE A 303 -6.07 -15.72 20.62
N VAL A 304 -5.98 -16.82 21.36
CA VAL A 304 -7.14 -17.39 22.08
C VAL A 304 -7.67 -16.40 23.13
N THR A 305 -6.77 -15.76 23.87
CA THR A 305 -7.14 -14.75 24.88
C THR A 305 -7.75 -13.52 24.23
N ILE A 306 -7.15 -12.99 23.16
CA ILE A 306 -7.68 -11.83 22.42
C ILE A 306 -9.03 -12.13 21.77
N ASP A 307 -9.23 -13.32 21.21
CA ASP A 307 -10.53 -13.73 20.66
C ASP A 307 -11.63 -13.77 21.73
N LYS A 308 -11.30 -14.29 22.93
CA LYS A 308 -12.19 -14.26 24.09
C LYS A 308 -12.54 -12.81 24.50
N ILE A 309 -11.53 -11.93 24.60
CA ILE A 309 -11.73 -10.52 24.94
C ILE A 309 -12.57 -9.82 23.86
N CYS A 310 -12.26 -10.05 22.58
CA CYS A 310 -13.01 -9.48 21.46
C CYS A 310 -14.50 -9.88 21.51
N LYS A 311 -14.79 -11.15 21.77
CA LYS A 311 -16.18 -11.64 21.92
C LYS A 311 -16.91 -10.97 23.10
N SER A 312 -16.24 -10.72 24.22
CA SER A 312 -16.85 -10.03 25.38
C SER A 312 -17.24 -8.58 25.07
N ILE A 313 -16.56 -7.92 24.14
CA ILE A 313 -16.84 -6.55 23.68
C ILE A 313 -17.57 -6.51 22.32
N SER A 314 -18.20 -7.60 21.94
CA SER A 314 -18.98 -7.73 20.69
C SER A 314 -18.18 -7.55 19.40
N ILE A 315 -16.93 -7.99 19.37
CA ILE A 315 -16.09 -8.09 18.18
C ILE A 315 -15.93 -9.58 17.82
N ASP A 316 -16.54 -10.02 16.72
CA ASP A 316 -16.35 -11.36 16.18
C ASP A 316 -15.21 -11.33 15.14
N ILE A 317 -14.04 -11.86 15.51
CA ILE A 317 -12.85 -11.92 14.64
C ILE A 317 -13.10 -12.85 13.45
N GLU A 318 -13.81 -13.97 13.66
CA GLU A 318 -14.04 -14.96 12.60
C GLU A 318 -15.00 -14.40 11.54
N GLU A 319 -16.09 -13.75 11.95
CA GLU A 319 -17.01 -13.08 11.04
C GLU A 319 -16.31 -11.98 10.25
N LYS A 320 -15.53 -11.13 10.93
CA LYS A 320 -14.75 -10.06 10.28
C LYS A 320 -13.76 -10.60 9.26
N THR A 321 -13.07 -11.69 9.59
CA THR A 321 -12.14 -12.37 8.68
C THR A 321 -12.85 -12.87 7.43
N LYS A 322 -14.01 -13.51 7.58
CA LYS A 322 -14.83 -14.00 6.45
C LYS A 322 -15.32 -12.86 5.57
N LEU A 323 -15.76 -11.76 6.18
CA LEU A 323 -16.21 -10.56 5.44
C LEU A 323 -15.06 -9.93 4.64
N ASN A 324 -13.91 -9.69 5.26
CA ASN A 324 -12.73 -9.13 4.58
C ASN A 324 -12.26 -10.02 3.43
N GLN A 325 -12.24 -11.33 3.63
CA GLN A 325 -11.91 -12.29 2.56
C GLN A 325 -12.91 -12.22 1.40
N LYS A 326 -14.20 -12.16 1.70
CA LYS A 326 -15.27 -12.02 0.69
C LYS A 326 -15.14 -10.70 -0.09
N GLU A 327 -14.87 -9.60 0.60
CA GLU A 327 -14.63 -8.31 -0.04
C GLU A 327 -13.36 -8.32 -0.91
N SER A 328 -12.29 -8.95 -0.44
CA SER A 328 -11.05 -9.10 -1.19
C SER A 328 -11.26 -9.91 -2.47
N LEU A 329 -11.98 -11.03 -2.38
CA LEU A 329 -12.35 -11.85 -3.54
C LEU A 329 -13.24 -11.10 -4.53
N LYS A 330 -14.16 -10.25 -4.04
CA LYS A 330 -15.01 -9.42 -4.89
C LYS A 330 -14.20 -8.32 -5.61
N SER A 331 -13.24 -7.73 -4.93
CA SER A 331 -12.43 -6.61 -5.45
C SER A 331 -11.28 -7.07 -6.36
N ALA A 332 -10.72 -8.25 -6.12
CA ALA A 332 -9.62 -8.82 -6.89
C ALA A 332 -9.81 -10.33 -7.14
N PRO A 333 -10.85 -10.72 -7.88
CA PRO A 333 -11.20 -12.12 -8.08
C PRO A 333 -10.11 -12.93 -8.81
N TYR A 334 -9.28 -12.28 -9.63
CA TYR A 334 -8.15 -12.91 -10.32
C TYR A 334 -7.05 -13.41 -9.34
N LEU A 335 -7.00 -12.87 -8.13
CA LEU A 335 -6.07 -13.31 -7.08
C LEU A 335 -6.69 -14.35 -6.13
N ALA A 336 -7.80 -14.98 -6.48
CA ALA A 336 -8.57 -15.84 -5.58
C ALA A 336 -7.73 -16.92 -4.87
N THR A 337 -6.83 -17.58 -5.58
CA THR A 337 -5.94 -18.61 -4.99
C THR A 337 -4.97 -17.99 -3.98
N TYR A 338 -4.37 -16.85 -4.30
CA TYR A 338 -3.45 -16.15 -3.40
C TYR A 338 -4.18 -15.56 -2.19
N ILE A 339 -5.37 -15.01 -2.37
CA ILE A 339 -6.23 -14.50 -1.27
C ILE A 339 -6.62 -15.62 -0.30
N LYS A 340 -6.97 -16.80 -0.79
CA LYS A 340 -7.30 -17.96 0.06
C LYS A 340 -6.12 -18.47 0.87
N GLN A 341 -4.90 -18.28 0.39
CA GLN A 341 -3.65 -18.63 1.06
C GLN A 341 -3.12 -17.53 1.98
N SER A 342 -3.65 -16.31 1.88
CA SER A 342 -3.24 -15.17 2.71
C SER A 342 -3.72 -15.30 4.15
N ASN A 343 -2.98 -14.66 5.07
CA ASN A 343 -3.42 -14.56 6.44
C ASN A 343 -4.61 -13.59 6.55
N ASN A 344 -5.82 -14.10 6.59
CA ASN A 344 -7.08 -13.35 6.45
C ASN A 344 -7.41 -12.42 7.65
N LYS A 345 -6.47 -12.16 8.54
CA LYS A 345 -6.64 -11.34 9.74
C LYS A 345 -6.37 -9.85 9.51
N SER A 346 -6.15 -9.45 8.25
CA SER A 346 -5.87 -8.08 7.82
C SER A 346 -7.07 -7.42 7.14
N THR A 347 -6.97 -6.13 6.83
CA THR A 347 -7.98 -5.44 6.02
C THR A 347 -8.02 -5.99 4.59
N SER A 348 -9.16 -5.86 3.90
CA SER A 348 -9.30 -6.30 2.50
C SER A 348 -8.21 -5.73 1.59
N ALA A 349 -7.83 -4.45 1.77
CA ALA A 349 -6.76 -3.82 0.99
C ALA A 349 -5.38 -4.45 1.22
N GLU A 350 -5.04 -4.81 2.46
CA GLU A 350 -3.78 -5.48 2.81
C GLU A 350 -3.75 -6.92 2.32
N ILE A 351 -4.87 -7.65 2.41
CA ILE A 351 -5.00 -9.01 1.85
C ILE A 351 -4.73 -8.99 0.34
N ILE A 352 -5.32 -8.02 -0.38
CA ILE A 352 -5.10 -7.86 -1.83
C ILE A 352 -3.65 -7.49 -2.13
N LYS A 353 -3.06 -6.59 -1.33
CA LYS A 353 -1.65 -6.19 -1.50
C LYS A 353 -0.71 -7.38 -1.33
N GLU A 354 -0.87 -8.15 -0.25
CA GLU A 354 -0.09 -9.37 0.02
C GLU A 354 -0.25 -10.41 -1.09
N ALA A 355 -1.50 -10.63 -1.54
CA ALA A 355 -1.79 -11.55 -2.64
C ALA A 355 -1.11 -11.11 -3.95
N LYS A 356 -1.09 -9.79 -4.26
CA LYS A 356 -0.36 -9.23 -5.40
C LYS A 356 1.15 -9.41 -5.30
N GLU A 357 1.72 -9.17 -4.14
CA GLU A 357 3.16 -9.35 -3.90
C GLU A 357 3.57 -10.80 -4.13
N ARG A 358 2.79 -11.76 -3.61
CA ARG A 358 3.02 -13.19 -3.85
C ARG A 358 2.89 -13.57 -5.32
N PHE A 359 1.86 -13.09 -6.00
CA PHE A 359 1.66 -13.33 -7.43
C PHE A 359 2.85 -12.80 -8.26
N ASN A 360 3.32 -11.59 -7.99
CA ASN A 360 4.48 -11.01 -8.67
C ASN A 360 5.77 -11.79 -8.37
N SER A 361 5.95 -12.21 -7.11
CA SER A 361 7.08 -13.07 -6.71
C SER A 361 7.08 -14.42 -7.44
N ASP A 362 5.92 -15.04 -7.61
CA ASP A 362 5.81 -16.28 -8.40
C ASP A 362 6.12 -16.06 -9.87
N LYS A 363 5.68 -14.94 -10.46
CA LYS A 363 6.04 -14.57 -11.85
C LYS A 363 7.54 -14.39 -12.03
N GLU A 364 8.22 -13.73 -11.10
CA GLU A 364 9.67 -13.56 -11.12
C GLU A 364 10.39 -14.92 -10.94
N TYR A 365 9.93 -15.75 -10.02
CA TYR A 365 10.47 -17.07 -9.76
C TYR A 365 10.39 -17.98 -11.00
N ILE A 366 9.24 -17.96 -11.71
CA ILE A 366 9.01 -18.75 -12.92
C ILE A 366 9.89 -18.29 -14.09
N ARG A 367 10.16 -16.99 -14.22
CA ARG A 367 11.02 -16.42 -15.27
C ARG A 367 12.49 -16.81 -15.10
N ASP A 368 12.93 -17.14 -13.90
CA ASP A 368 14.30 -17.60 -13.67
C ASP A 368 14.46 -19.08 -14.05
N VAL A 369 15.14 -19.32 -15.17
CA VAL A 369 15.39 -20.66 -15.72
C VAL A 369 16.02 -21.61 -14.70
N ARG A 370 16.79 -21.09 -13.71
CA ARG A 370 17.43 -21.88 -12.64
C ARG A 370 16.42 -22.57 -11.72
N ASN A 371 15.20 -22.09 -11.66
CA ASN A 371 14.15 -22.63 -10.81
C ASN A 371 13.36 -23.77 -11.46
N LYS A 372 13.51 -24.00 -12.77
CA LYS A 372 12.70 -24.95 -13.56
C LYS A 372 12.67 -26.40 -13.05
N ASN A 373 13.72 -26.81 -12.35
CA ASN A 373 13.85 -28.18 -11.80
C ASN A 373 13.58 -28.26 -10.28
N LYS A 374 13.02 -27.21 -9.67
CA LYS A 374 12.65 -27.23 -8.25
C LYS A 374 11.26 -27.83 -8.04
N ASP A 375 11.06 -28.49 -6.92
CA ASP A 375 9.84 -29.27 -6.62
C ASP A 375 8.56 -28.40 -6.61
N ASP A 376 8.67 -27.12 -6.29
CA ASP A 376 7.55 -26.18 -6.23
C ASP A 376 7.28 -25.42 -7.53
N TYR A 377 8.13 -25.59 -8.57
CA TYR A 377 8.04 -24.83 -9.82
C TYR A 377 6.71 -25.05 -10.57
N GLU A 378 6.31 -26.31 -10.76
CA GLU A 378 5.09 -26.66 -11.48
C GLU A 378 3.84 -26.12 -10.78
N GLN A 379 3.81 -26.16 -9.45
CA GLN A 379 2.69 -25.64 -8.66
C GLN A 379 2.58 -24.11 -8.79
N ARG A 380 3.70 -23.39 -8.66
CA ARG A 380 3.74 -21.94 -8.83
C ARG A 380 3.37 -21.52 -10.24
N LEU A 381 3.87 -22.23 -11.25
CA LEU A 381 3.54 -22.02 -12.67
C LEU A 381 2.03 -22.17 -12.90
N TYR A 382 1.42 -23.23 -12.38
CA TYR A 382 -0.01 -23.47 -12.52
C TYR A 382 -0.86 -22.35 -11.90
N VAL A 383 -0.57 -22.00 -10.65
CA VAL A 383 -1.31 -20.96 -9.92
C VAL A 383 -1.13 -19.58 -10.54
N SER A 384 0.10 -19.24 -10.97
CA SER A 384 0.40 -17.97 -11.63
C SER A 384 -0.32 -17.84 -12.99
N ASN A 385 -0.30 -18.90 -13.82
CA ASN A 385 -0.97 -18.90 -15.11
C ASN A 385 -2.50 -18.78 -14.97
N GLN A 386 -3.08 -19.42 -13.96
CA GLN A 386 -4.52 -19.25 -13.65
C GLN A 386 -4.84 -17.79 -13.27
N ALA A 387 -4.01 -17.16 -12.46
CA ALA A 387 -4.21 -15.78 -12.05
C ALA A 387 -4.03 -14.81 -13.25
N GLU A 388 -3.05 -15.04 -14.12
CA GLU A 388 -2.86 -14.24 -15.35
C GLU A 388 -4.05 -14.34 -16.30
N LEU A 389 -4.57 -15.54 -16.51
CA LEU A 389 -5.75 -15.72 -17.34
C LEU A 389 -6.97 -15.05 -16.73
N ALA A 390 -7.15 -15.17 -15.42
CA ALA A 390 -8.22 -14.50 -14.72
C ALA A 390 -8.10 -12.97 -14.80
N GLU A 391 -6.90 -12.41 -14.61
CA GLU A 391 -6.62 -10.97 -14.78
C GLU A 391 -7.03 -10.50 -16.18
N TYR A 392 -6.64 -11.24 -17.21
CA TYR A 392 -6.99 -10.93 -18.58
C TYR A 392 -8.52 -10.89 -18.82
N ILE A 393 -9.27 -11.85 -18.28
CA ILE A 393 -10.73 -11.89 -18.42
C ILE A 393 -11.41 -10.72 -17.67
N PHE A 394 -10.93 -10.35 -16.51
CA PHE A 394 -11.45 -9.20 -15.75
C PHE A 394 -11.07 -7.86 -16.38
N ASP A 395 -9.88 -7.73 -16.96
CA ASP A 395 -9.49 -6.54 -17.72
C ASP A 395 -10.42 -6.33 -18.92
N ARG A 396 -10.81 -7.41 -19.61
CA ARG A 396 -11.80 -7.36 -20.71
C ARG A 396 -13.17 -6.87 -20.21
N GLU A 397 -13.65 -7.41 -19.10
CA GLU A 397 -14.93 -6.94 -18.52
C GLU A 397 -14.89 -5.45 -18.20
N LYS A 398 -13.79 -4.97 -17.64
CA LYS A 398 -13.59 -3.55 -17.33
C LYS A 398 -13.65 -2.69 -18.59
N ILE A 399 -12.98 -3.12 -19.67
CA ILE A 399 -12.99 -2.42 -20.94
C ILE A 399 -14.40 -2.38 -21.54
N ILE A 400 -15.12 -3.52 -21.51
CA ILE A 400 -16.51 -3.61 -21.96
C ILE A 400 -17.39 -2.62 -21.19
N ASN A 401 -17.30 -2.61 -19.86
CA ASN A 401 -18.07 -1.71 -19.01
C ASN A 401 -17.73 -0.23 -19.26
N ASP A 402 -16.46 0.08 -19.51
CA ASP A 402 -16.00 1.42 -19.85
C ASP A 402 -16.58 1.89 -21.20
N ILE A 403 -16.63 1.03 -22.22
CA ILE A 403 -17.24 1.35 -23.51
C ILE A 403 -18.76 1.48 -23.35
N GLN A 404 -19.40 0.59 -22.60
CA GLN A 404 -20.84 0.66 -22.35
C GLN A 404 -21.21 1.97 -21.64
N SER A 405 -20.43 2.39 -20.65
CA SER A 405 -20.63 3.69 -19.97
C SER A 405 -20.53 4.89 -20.92
N ASP A 406 -19.67 4.81 -21.95
CA ASP A 406 -19.57 5.87 -22.95
C ASP A 406 -20.72 5.82 -23.96
N ILE A 407 -21.21 4.63 -24.32
CA ILE A 407 -22.42 4.45 -25.14
C ILE A 407 -23.64 5.06 -24.45
N ASP A 408 -23.77 4.83 -23.14
CA ASP A 408 -24.90 5.33 -22.34
C ASP A 408 -24.84 6.86 -22.11
N ASN A 409 -23.70 7.50 -22.41
CA ASN A 409 -23.55 8.94 -22.27
C ASN A 409 -23.75 9.65 -23.62
N PRO A 410 -24.86 10.43 -23.80
CA PRO A 410 -25.16 11.07 -25.06
C PRO A 410 -24.06 11.99 -25.62
N ASN A 411 -23.28 12.63 -24.72
CA ASN A 411 -22.21 13.55 -25.11
C ASN A 411 -20.93 12.81 -25.59
N LYS A 412 -20.76 11.55 -25.20
CA LYS A 412 -19.59 10.73 -25.57
C LYS A 412 -19.88 9.78 -26.72
N LYS A 413 -21.10 9.29 -26.82
CA LYS A 413 -21.57 8.35 -27.86
C LYS A 413 -21.32 8.86 -29.26
N SER A 414 -21.48 10.17 -29.51
CA SER A 414 -21.26 10.80 -30.80
C SER A 414 -19.77 10.97 -31.18
N ASN A 415 -18.84 10.71 -30.26
CA ASN A 415 -17.43 10.95 -30.51
C ASN A 415 -16.73 9.65 -30.96
N GLU A 416 -16.66 9.46 -32.28
CA GLU A 416 -15.97 8.36 -32.94
C GLU A 416 -14.53 8.18 -32.46
N THR A 417 -13.79 9.27 -32.24
CA THR A 417 -12.39 9.22 -31.77
C THR A 417 -12.26 8.60 -30.37
N ILE A 418 -13.22 8.80 -29.48
CA ILE A 418 -13.18 8.19 -28.14
C ILE A 418 -13.28 6.67 -28.26
N ILE A 419 -14.23 6.19 -29.03
CA ILE A 419 -14.47 4.75 -29.26
C ILE A 419 -13.29 4.14 -30.01
N HIS A 420 -12.82 4.79 -31.06
CA HIS A 420 -11.65 4.36 -31.82
C HIS A 420 -10.43 4.13 -30.89
N ASN A 421 -10.11 5.12 -30.04
CA ASN A 421 -8.97 5.02 -29.14
C ASN A 421 -9.12 3.93 -28.05
N LYS A 422 -10.34 3.52 -27.71
CA LYS A 422 -10.59 2.37 -26.82
C LYS A 422 -10.37 1.03 -27.51
N ILE A 423 -10.60 0.95 -28.80
CA ILE A 423 -10.36 -0.24 -29.61
C ILE A 423 -8.86 -0.34 -29.96
N MET A 424 -8.33 0.72 -30.55
CA MET A 424 -6.92 0.85 -30.90
C MET A 424 -6.56 2.35 -30.96
N LYS A 425 -5.44 2.73 -30.36
CA LYS A 425 -5.00 4.14 -30.37
C LYS A 425 -4.77 4.63 -31.79
N THR A 426 -5.36 5.80 -32.14
CA THR A 426 -5.21 6.40 -33.48
C THR A 426 -3.75 6.69 -33.82
N LYS A 427 -3.40 6.58 -35.11
CA LYS A 427 -2.05 6.81 -35.65
C LYS A 427 -0.97 5.91 -35.04
N THR A 428 -1.34 4.68 -34.70
CA THR A 428 -0.41 3.66 -34.23
C THR A 428 -0.34 2.49 -35.19
N SER A 429 0.81 1.82 -35.19
CA SER A 429 0.96 0.53 -35.85
C SER A 429 1.60 -0.45 -34.86
N ASN A 430 1.05 -1.66 -34.76
CA ASN A 430 1.54 -2.71 -33.88
C ASN A 430 2.04 -3.86 -34.74
N GLY A 431 3.29 -4.29 -34.50
CA GLY A 431 3.92 -5.45 -35.13
C GLY A 431 3.99 -6.65 -34.17
N ASP A 432 4.75 -7.65 -34.56
CA ASP A 432 4.85 -8.96 -33.88
C ASP A 432 5.31 -8.91 -32.42
N ASP A 433 6.04 -7.88 -32.02
CA ASP A 433 6.59 -7.73 -30.65
C ASP A 433 5.66 -7.00 -29.67
N LYS A 434 4.43 -6.71 -30.06
CA LYS A 434 3.49 -5.96 -29.24
C LYS A 434 2.68 -6.84 -28.29
N SER A 435 2.39 -6.29 -27.12
CA SER A 435 1.55 -6.94 -26.12
C SER A 435 0.09 -6.99 -26.57
N TYR A 436 -0.62 -8.06 -26.21
CA TYR A 436 -2.08 -8.15 -26.37
C TYR A 436 -2.83 -7.02 -25.61
N LYS A 437 -2.16 -6.30 -24.71
CA LYS A 437 -2.71 -5.15 -23.97
C LYS A 437 -2.66 -3.83 -24.76
N ASP A 438 -2.00 -3.80 -25.93
CA ASP A 438 -1.85 -2.57 -26.72
C ASP A 438 -3.09 -2.21 -27.56
N ASN A 439 -4.03 -3.14 -27.71
CA ASN A 439 -5.30 -2.92 -28.41
C ASN A 439 -6.39 -3.87 -27.91
N ASN A 440 -7.63 -3.61 -28.30
CA ASN A 440 -8.82 -4.37 -27.92
C ASN A 440 -9.56 -4.96 -29.13
N LEU A 441 -8.83 -5.42 -30.14
CA LEU A 441 -9.39 -6.00 -31.37
C LEU A 441 -10.23 -7.27 -31.10
N TRP A 442 -10.03 -7.94 -29.96
CA TRP A 442 -10.87 -9.05 -29.47
C TRP A 442 -12.35 -8.66 -29.27
N LEU A 443 -12.68 -7.37 -29.20
CA LEU A 443 -14.06 -6.89 -29.16
C LEU A 443 -14.84 -7.35 -30.39
N PHE A 444 -14.21 -7.44 -31.54
CA PHE A 444 -14.81 -7.95 -32.77
C PHE A 444 -14.79 -9.48 -32.83
N ASP A 445 -13.58 -10.04 -32.72
CA ASP A 445 -13.36 -11.48 -32.78
C ASP A 445 -11.99 -11.83 -32.17
N GLU A 446 -11.88 -12.97 -31.48
CA GLU A 446 -10.61 -13.47 -30.92
C GLU A 446 -9.53 -13.66 -32.00
N ARG A 447 -9.94 -13.98 -33.20
CA ARG A 447 -9.04 -14.15 -34.34
C ARG A 447 -8.25 -12.89 -34.69
N PHE A 448 -8.77 -11.71 -34.36
CA PHE A 448 -8.13 -10.43 -34.65
C PHE A 448 -6.98 -10.13 -33.72
N MET A 449 -6.81 -10.89 -32.65
CA MET A 449 -5.62 -10.82 -31.78
C MET A 449 -4.41 -11.58 -32.34
N ILE A 450 -4.62 -12.43 -33.35
CA ILE A 450 -3.56 -13.20 -34.02
C ILE A 450 -3.19 -12.49 -35.32
N TYR A 451 -2.45 -11.40 -35.24
CA TYR A 451 -2.07 -10.58 -36.38
C TYR A 451 -0.55 -10.41 -36.48
N SER A 452 -0.08 -10.20 -37.72
CA SER A 452 1.32 -9.80 -37.97
C SER A 452 1.47 -8.28 -37.83
N TYR A 453 0.52 -7.53 -38.35
CA TYR A 453 0.49 -6.08 -38.31
C TYR A 453 -0.94 -5.57 -38.10
N ALA A 454 -1.10 -4.54 -37.25
CA ALA A 454 -2.32 -3.77 -37.13
C ALA A 454 -1.99 -2.29 -37.26
N HIS A 455 -2.70 -1.56 -38.10
CA HIS A 455 -2.54 -0.13 -38.35
C HIS A 455 -3.82 0.60 -38.00
N SER A 456 -3.70 1.73 -37.36
CA SER A 456 -4.79 2.59 -36.98
C SER A 456 -4.61 3.98 -37.58
N ASP A 457 -5.64 4.48 -38.27
CA ASP A 457 -5.67 5.80 -38.92
C ASP A 457 -4.45 6.05 -39.82
N ASP A 458 -4.11 5.06 -40.66
CA ASP A 458 -3.01 5.15 -41.63
C ASP A 458 -3.51 4.94 -43.06
N THR A 459 -2.83 5.53 -44.03
CA THR A 459 -3.20 5.40 -45.43
C THR A 459 -2.86 4.01 -45.98
N ILE A 460 -3.71 3.44 -46.81
CA ILE A 460 -3.43 2.15 -47.46
C ILE A 460 -2.10 2.19 -48.22
N ASN A 461 -1.73 3.34 -48.77
CA ASN A 461 -0.43 3.47 -49.44
C ASN A 461 0.74 3.29 -48.51
N ASN A 462 0.70 3.89 -47.33
CA ASN A 462 1.73 3.70 -46.29
C ASN A 462 1.76 2.24 -45.84
N ILE A 463 0.60 1.68 -45.53
CA ILE A 463 0.44 0.29 -45.09
C ILE A 463 1.04 -0.71 -46.10
N LEU A 464 0.84 -0.47 -47.40
CA LEU A 464 1.34 -1.34 -48.50
C LEU A 464 2.71 -0.92 -49.04
N GLY A 465 3.34 0.13 -48.53
CA GLY A 465 4.62 0.65 -48.99
C GLY A 465 4.58 1.23 -50.43
N LEU A 466 3.43 1.75 -50.88
CA LEU A 466 3.24 2.29 -52.20
C LEU A 466 3.72 3.75 -52.31
N LYS A 467 4.36 4.10 -53.45
CA LYS A 467 4.89 5.46 -53.69
C LYS A 467 3.80 6.48 -54.13
N ASP A 468 2.56 6.04 -54.32
CA ASP A 468 1.47 6.89 -54.74
C ASP A 468 1.06 7.87 -53.65
N LYS A 469 0.67 9.10 -54.03
CA LYS A 469 0.32 10.20 -53.10
C LYS A 469 -1.18 10.25 -52.74
N ASP A 470 -1.95 9.21 -53.03
CA ASP A 470 -3.37 9.17 -52.66
C ASP A 470 -3.52 9.13 -51.14
N LYS A 471 -3.91 10.29 -50.56
CA LYS A 471 -4.13 10.47 -49.13
C LYS A 471 -5.57 10.14 -48.69
N ASN A 472 -6.47 9.83 -49.63
CA ASN A 472 -7.90 9.72 -49.39
C ASN A 472 -8.36 8.27 -49.09
N THR A 473 -7.45 7.31 -49.01
CA THR A 473 -7.76 5.92 -48.67
C THR A 473 -7.15 5.57 -47.33
N ARG A 474 -7.86 5.91 -46.27
CA ARG A 474 -7.40 5.76 -44.88
C ARG A 474 -8.50 5.09 -44.04
N PRO A 475 -8.42 3.76 -43.86
CA PRO A 475 -9.32 3.06 -42.93
C PRO A 475 -9.00 3.43 -41.47
N ASP A 476 -10.00 3.35 -40.63
CA ASP A 476 -9.79 3.56 -39.19
C ASP A 476 -8.85 2.49 -38.62
N ILE A 477 -9.07 1.21 -38.94
CA ILE A 477 -8.18 0.12 -38.54
C ILE A 477 -8.01 -0.85 -39.68
N CYS A 478 -6.77 -1.30 -39.93
CA CYS A 478 -6.42 -2.32 -40.91
C CYS A 478 -5.50 -3.37 -40.29
N ILE A 479 -5.89 -4.64 -40.34
CA ILE A 479 -5.20 -5.75 -39.67
C ILE A 479 -4.76 -6.77 -40.74
N PHE A 480 -3.53 -7.26 -40.65
CA PHE A 480 -2.97 -8.31 -41.49
C PHE A 480 -2.66 -9.54 -40.66
N THR A 481 -3.21 -10.69 -41.07
CA THR A 481 -2.93 -11.98 -40.44
C THR A 481 -2.16 -12.88 -41.41
N LYS A 482 -1.31 -13.76 -40.89
CA LYS A 482 -0.66 -14.82 -41.64
C LYS A 482 -1.42 -16.13 -41.45
N SER A 483 -1.91 -16.72 -42.54
CA SER A 483 -2.43 -18.08 -42.51
C SER A 483 -1.31 -19.10 -42.75
N LYS A 484 -1.45 -20.32 -42.21
CA LYS A 484 -0.53 -21.45 -42.47
C LYS A 484 -0.48 -21.89 -43.94
N ASN A 485 -1.47 -21.51 -44.76
CA ASN A 485 -1.63 -21.91 -46.16
C ASN A 485 -1.29 -20.79 -47.14
N ASP A 486 -0.45 -19.83 -46.75
CA ASP A 486 -0.04 -18.67 -47.57
C ASP A 486 -1.19 -17.71 -47.97
N ILE A 487 -2.45 -18.00 -47.62
CA ILE A 487 -3.58 -17.06 -47.81
C ILE A 487 -3.51 -16.00 -46.71
N LYS A 488 -3.30 -14.78 -47.14
CA LYS A 488 -3.34 -13.63 -46.23
C LYS A 488 -4.80 -13.24 -45.93
N GLU A 489 -5.15 -13.09 -44.66
CA GLU A 489 -6.42 -12.50 -44.27
C GLU A 489 -6.21 -11.05 -43.87
N ILE A 490 -7.05 -10.18 -44.36
CA ILE A 490 -6.99 -8.75 -44.10
C ILE A 490 -8.34 -8.31 -43.55
N ILE A 491 -8.31 -7.62 -42.40
CA ILE A 491 -9.49 -7.09 -41.75
C ILE A 491 -9.43 -5.56 -41.85
N ILE A 492 -10.53 -4.96 -42.33
CA ILE A 492 -10.68 -3.51 -42.45
C ILE A 492 -11.87 -3.09 -41.61
N ILE A 493 -11.66 -2.15 -40.72
CA ILE A 493 -12.72 -1.62 -39.83
C ILE A 493 -12.87 -0.15 -40.10
N GLU A 494 -14.11 0.27 -40.26
CA GLU A 494 -14.56 1.64 -40.41
C GLU A 494 -15.58 1.93 -39.30
N LEU A 495 -15.37 3.02 -38.59
CA LEU A 495 -16.23 3.48 -37.50
C LEU A 495 -17.03 4.70 -37.97
N LYS A 496 -18.26 4.77 -37.59
CA LYS A 496 -19.12 5.96 -37.80
C LYS A 496 -19.76 6.35 -36.46
N GLY A 497 -19.85 7.62 -36.21
CA GLY A 497 -20.43 8.14 -34.98
C GLY A 497 -21.92 7.80 -34.82
N SER A 498 -22.45 7.99 -33.62
CA SER A 498 -23.86 7.71 -33.31
C SER A 498 -24.89 8.62 -34.04
N ASP A 499 -24.40 9.61 -34.74
CA ASP A 499 -25.20 10.50 -35.62
C ASP A 499 -25.20 10.03 -37.10
N ALA A 500 -24.77 8.80 -37.38
CA ALA A 500 -24.69 8.28 -38.73
C ALA A 500 -26.11 8.17 -39.35
N THR A 501 -26.28 8.84 -40.48
CA THR A 501 -27.47 8.77 -41.34
C THR A 501 -27.31 7.67 -42.37
N GLY A 502 -28.39 7.34 -43.11
CA GLY A 502 -28.33 6.42 -44.25
C GLY A 502 -27.27 6.80 -45.28
N GLU A 503 -27.12 8.11 -45.58
CA GLU A 503 -26.07 8.61 -46.45
C GLU A 503 -24.65 8.32 -45.92
N LYS A 504 -24.40 8.51 -44.60
CA LYS A 504 -23.14 8.20 -43.98
C LYS A 504 -22.83 6.69 -44.00
N ASN A 505 -23.86 5.85 -43.82
CA ASN A 505 -23.73 4.41 -43.90
C ASN A 505 -23.36 3.94 -45.31
N SER A 506 -24.08 4.49 -46.32
CA SER A 506 -23.79 4.24 -47.72
C SER A 506 -22.39 4.70 -48.11
N ALA A 507 -21.96 5.86 -47.63
CA ALA A 507 -20.59 6.36 -47.81
C ALA A 507 -19.55 5.40 -47.18
N GLY A 508 -19.79 4.92 -45.93
CA GLY A 508 -18.91 3.97 -45.22
C GLY A 508 -18.77 2.65 -45.99
N ILE A 509 -19.85 2.09 -46.52
CA ILE A 509 -19.82 0.89 -47.37
C ILE A 509 -18.98 1.15 -48.64
N ASN A 510 -19.14 2.30 -49.28
CA ASN A 510 -18.40 2.69 -50.45
C ASN A 510 -16.91 2.89 -50.14
N GLU A 511 -16.57 3.46 -49.00
CA GLU A 511 -15.20 3.58 -48.50
C GLU A 511 -14.55 2.20 -48.30
N LEU A 512 -15.21 1.29 -47.61
CA LEU A 512 -14.75 -0.09 -47.42
C LEU A 512 -14.55 -0.80 -48.76
N ASN A 513 -15.47 -0.66 -49.73
CA ASN A 513 -15.32 -1.21 -51.05
C ASN A 513 -14.10 -0.63 -51.82
N LYS A 514 -13.82 0.67 -51.65
CA LYS A 514 -12.66 1.34 -52.23
C LYS A 514 -11.36 0.82 -51.61
N TYR A 515 -11.31 0.67 -50.30
CA TYR A 515 -10.15 0.11 -49.59
C TYR A 515 -9.90 -1.33 -50.02
N THR A 516 -10.94 -2.16 -50.02
CA THR A 516 -10.92 -3.54 -50.44
C THR A 516 -10.35 -3.71 -51.85
N ARG A 517 -10.85 -2.93 -52.83
CA ARG A 517 -10.34 -2.97 -54.22
C ARG A 517 -8.87 -2.62 -54.31
N LYS A 518 -8.44 -1.57 -53.60
CA LYS A 518 -7.07 -1.10 -53.64
C LYS A 518 -6.11 -2.14 -53.04
N ILE A 519 -6.46 -2.73 -51.94
CA ILE A 519 -5.69 -3.80 -51.30
C ILE A 519 -5.67 -5.05 -52.21
N LYS A 520 -6.82 -5.50 -52.67
CA LYS A 520 -6.92 -6.66 -53.53
C LYS A 520 -6.07 -6.52 -54.80
N ASN A 521 -6.18 -5.40 -55.49
CA ASN A 521 -5.40 -5.13 -56.70
C ASN A 521 -3.88 -5.14 -56.46
N HIS A 522 -3.44 -4.75 -55.28
CA HIS A 522 -2.01 -4.81 -54.93
C HIS A 522 -1.52 -6.24 -54.77
N PHE A 523 -2.23 -7.08 -54.05
CA PHE A 523 -1.83 -8.47 -53.80
C PHE A 523 -2.00 -9.34 -55.05
N GLU A 524 -3.07 -9.19 -55.83
CA GLU A 524 -3.26 -9.90 -57.08
C GLU A 524 -2.15 -9.62 -58.11
N LYS A 525 -1.68 -8.36 -58.21
CA LYS A 525 -0.52 -8.01 -59.05
C LYS A 525 0.76 -8.71 -58.63
N ASN A 526 0.86 -9.07 -57.36
CA ASN A 526 2.00 -9.81 -56.80
C ASN A 526 1.78 -11.33 -56.84
N GLY A 527 0.67 -11.83 -57.41
CA GLY A 527 0.35 -13.26 -57.47
C GLY A 527 -0.07 -13.86 -56.13
N GLU A 528 -0.51 -13.04 -55.18
CA GLU A 528 -0.93 -13.48 -53.84
C GLU A 528 -2.45 -13.54 -53.72
N ASP A 529 -2.98 -14.65 -53.18
CA ASP A 529 -4.39 -14.78 -52.83
C ASP A 529 -4.68 -14.21 -51.44
N ILE A 530 -5.78 -13.46 -51.34
CA ILE A 530 -6.20 -12.81 -50.08
C ILE A 530 -7.69 -12.98 -49.84
N ARG A 531 -8.05 -12.98 -48.53
CA ARG A 531 -9.44 -12.85 -48.06
C ARG A 531 -9.59 -11.57 -47.30
N ILE A 532 -10.68 -10.83 -47.52
CA ILE A 532 -10.92 -9.55 -46.87
C ILE A 532 -12.22 -9.60 -46.06
N TRP A 533 -12.09 -9.27 -44.81
CA TRP A 533 -13.19 -9.08 -43.87
C TRP A 533 -13.30 -7.59 -43.57
N SER A 534 -14.44 -7.00 -43.90
CA SER A 534 -14.68 -5.58 -43.63
C SER A 534 -15.75 -5.43 -42.55
N TYR A 535 -15.60 -4.46 -41.69
CA TYR A 535 -16.57 -4.15 -40.64
C TYR A 535 -16.91 -2.66 -40.70
N LEU A 536 -18.22 -2.37 -40.79
CA LEU A 536 -18.77 -1.04 -40.62
C LEU A 536 -19.49 -1.01 -39.26
N ILE A 537 -18.94 -0.26 -38.30
CA ILE A 537 -19.57 -0.02 -37.02
C ILE A 537 -20.32 1.32 -37.10
N THR A 538 -21.63 1.29 -36.92
CA THR A 538 -22.45 2.46 -37.15
C THR A 538 -23.72 2.43 -36.29
N THR A 539 -24.59 3.41 -36.46
CA THR A 539 -25.94 3.43 -35.88
C THR A 539 -26.94 2.87 -36.85
N LEU A 540 -27.81 1.98 -36.41
CA LEU A 540 -28.87 1.37 -37.20
C LEU A 540 -30.23 1.75 -36.57
N ASN A 541 -30.78 2.88 -36.97
CA ASN A 541 -32.18 3.22 -36.68
C ASN A 541 -33.11 2.51 -37.70
N ASP A 542 -34.43 2.60 -37.53
CA ASP A 542 -35.40 1.89 -38.38
C ASP A 542 -35.30 2.31 -39.86
N GLU A 543 -35.03 3.58 -40.13
CA GLU A 543 -34.85 4.12 -41.47
C GLU A 543 -33.59 3.54 -42.13
N THR A 544 -32.48 3.57 -41.44
CA THR A 544 -31.19 3.01 -41.96
C THR A 544 -31.25 1.51 -42.13
N LYS A 545 -31.98 0.77 -41.28
CA LYS A 545 -32.23 -0.67 -41.46
C LYS A 545 -33.02 -0.95 -42.74
N GLN A 546 -34.07 -0.19 -42.98
CA GLN A 546 -34.88 -0.35 -44.19
C GLN A 546 -34.09 -0.02 -45.46
N GLU A 547 -33.30 1.07 -45.43
CA GLU A 547 -32.38 1.38 -46.52
C GLU A 547 -31.37 0.24 -46.83
N LEU A 548 -30.83 -0.38 -45.79
CA LEU A 548 -29.93 -1.52 -45.95
C LEU A 548 -30.66 -2.75 -46.53
N GLU A 549 -31.87 -3.03 -46.09
CA GLU A 549 -32.70 -4.14 -46.58
C GLU A 549 -33.12 -3.95 -48.02
N ASP A 550 -33.30 -2.71 -48.47
CA ASP A 550 -33.60 -2.35 -49.86
C ASP A 550 -32.37 -2.40 -50.80
N MET A 551 -31.17 -2.37 -50.22
CA MET A 551 -29.94 -2.45 -51.01
C MET A 551 -29.71 -3.87 -51.56
N SER A 552 -29.49 -3.98 -52.85
CA SER A 552 -29.21 -5.26 -53.50
C SER A 552 -27.93 -5.92 -52.95
N GLY A 553 -28.03 -7.19 -52.53
CA GLY A 553 -26.92 -8.00 -52.06
C GLY A 553 -26.64 -7.90 -50.54
N ILE A 554 -27.36 -7.03 -49.82
CA ILE A 554 -27.30 -7.00 -48.35
C ILE A 554 -28.23 -8.06 -47.79
N LYS A 555 -27.79 -8.77 -46.77
CA LYS A 555 -28.59 -9.77 -46.05
C LYS A 555 -28.51 -9.53 -44.56
N LYS A 556 -29.65 -9.65 -43.90
CA LYS A 556 -29.78 -9.59 -42.45
C LYS A 556 -29.32 -10.92 -41.83
N THR A 557 -28.59 -10.86 -40.78
CA THR A 557 -28.21 -11.99 -39.95
C THR A 557 -28.16 -11.55 -38.48
N TYR A 558 -27.66 -12.39 -37.59
CA TYR A 558 -27.62 -12.14 -36.16
C TYR A 558 -26.29 -12.53 -35.57
N THR A 559 -25.82 -11.78 -34.60
CA THR A 559 -24.87 -12.26 -33.61
C THR A 559 -25.63 -13.00 -32.50
N THR A 560 -24.94 -13.49 -31.50
CA THR A 560 -25.58 -14.10 -30.32
C THR A 560 -26.42 -13.10 -29.51
N LYS A 561 -26.24 -11.80 -29.71
CA LYS A 561 -26.85 -10.73 -28.90
C LYS A 561 -27.61 -9.68 -29.69
N GLY A 562 -27.44 -9.59 -31.00
CA GLY A 562 -28.12 -8.55 -31.77
C GLY A 562 -28.15 -8.81 -33.25
N GLU A 563 -28.78 -7.86 -33.96
CA GLU A 563 -28.89 -7.88 -35.41
C GLU A 563 -27.57 -7.39 -36.05
N MET A 564 -27.25 -7.95 -37.19
CA MET A 564 -26.22 -7.43 -38.07
C MET A 564 -26.58 -7.67 -39.52
N TYR A 565 -25.96 -6.91 -40.41
CA TYR A 565 -26.12 -7.07 -41.86
C TYR A 565 -24.78 -7.48 -42.46
N TYR A 566 -24.81 -8.17 -43.62
CA TYR A 566 -23.62 -8.50 -44.33
C TYR A 566 -23.81 -8.42 -45.84
N ILE A 567 -22.72 -8.13 -46.55
CA ILE A 567 -22.61 -8.13 -47.99
C ILE A 567 -21.48 -9.08 -48.37
N HIS A 568 -21.75 -10.07 -49.25
CA HIS A 568 -20.70 -10.90 -49.85
C HIS A 568 -20.40 -10.38 -51.25
N ASN A 569 -19.21 -9.83 -51.44
CA ASN A 569 -18.75 -9.37 -52.74
C ASN A 569 -17.82 -10.45 -53.35
N GLU A 570 -18.40 -11.34 -54.17
CA GLU A 570 -17.70 -12.44 -54.78
C GLU A 570 -16.51 -11.98 -55.66
N LYS A 571 -16.68 -10.86 -56.41
CA LYS A 571 -15.62 -10.31 -57.27
C LYS A 571 -14.41 -9.82 -56.48
N LEU A 572 -14.63 -9.37 -55.27
CA LEU A 572 -13.58 -8.87 -54.39
C LEU A 572 -13.09 -9.93 -53.39
N ASN A 573 -13.69 -11.12 -53.36
CA ASN A 573 -13.46 -12.12 -52.31
C ASN A 573 -13.50 -11.51 -50.91
N ALA A 574 -14.54 -10.72 -50.65
CA ALA A 574 -14.67 -9.92 -49.44
C ALA A 574 -16.07 -10.05 -48.83
N ILE A 575 -16.11 -10.08 -47.52
CA ILE A 575 -17.34 -10.03 -46.75
C ILE A 575 -17.32 -8.75 -45.89
N THR A 576 -18.36 -7.93 -46.06
CA THR A 576 -18.55 -6.73 -45.25
C THR A 576 -19.66 -6.98 -44.23
N HIS A 577 -19.36 -6.80 -42.93
CA HIS A 577 -20.30 -6.86 -41.84
C HIS A 577 -20.69 -5.43 -41.43
N ILE A 578 -21.99 -5.21 -41.14
CA ILE A 578 -22.52 -3.94 -40.73
C ILE A 578 -23.28 -4.19 -39.41
N LEU A 579 -22.88 -3.55 -38.34
CA LEU A 579 -23.45 -3.75 -37.00
C LEU A 579 -23.30 -2.48 -36.16
N THR A 580 -24.04 -2.43 -35.05
CA THR A 580 -23.92 -1.32 -34.12
C THR A 580 -22.81 -1.54 -33.12
N LEU A 581 -22.36 -0.44 -32.48
CA LEU A 581 -21.40 -0.49 -31.39
C LEU A 581 -21.96 -1.31 -30.21
N GLU A 582 -23.25 -1.12 -29.88
CA GLU A 582 -23.95 -1.87 -28.84
C GLU A 582 -23.92 -3.39 -29.12
N THR A 583 -24.29 -3.79 -30.33
CA THR A 583 -24.25 -5.22 -30.73
C THR A 583 -22.84 -5.81 -30.60
N MET A 584 -21.81 -5.07 -31.00
CA MET A 584 -20.41 -5.51 -30.86
C MET A 584 -20.03 -5.71 -29.40
N VAL A 585 -20.38 -4.76 -28.53
CA VAL A 585 -20.03 -4.79 -27.10
C VAL A 585 -20.81 -5.90 -26.38
N GLU A 586 -22.10 -6.05 -26.62
CA GLU A 586 -22.93 -7.12 -26.05
C GLU A 586 -22.47 -8.51 -26.50
N ASP A 587 -22.04 -8.66 -27.75
CA ASP A 587 -21.50 -9.92 -28.25
C ASP A 587 -20.15 -10.26 -27.58
N ALA A 588 -19.27 -9.26 -27.42
CA ALA A 588 -18.02 -9.40 -26.69
C ALA A 588 -18.26 -9.77 -25.20
N LEU A 589 -19.25 -9.14 -24.57
CA LEU A 589 -19.66 -9.48 -23.21
C LEU A 589 -20.17 -10.93 -23.13
N GLY A 590 -21.02 -11.33 -24.09
CA GLY A 590 -21.53 -12.70 -24.16
C GLY A 590 -20.43 -13.76 -24.27
N ARG A 591 -19.41 -13.51 -25.11
CA ARG A 591 -18.24 -14.38 -25.21
C ARG A 591 -17.44 -14.46 -23.91
N ASN A 592 -17.32 -13.37 -23.18
CA ASN A 592 -16.56 -13.28 -21.93
C ASN A 592 -17.35 -13.84 -20.72
N GLN A 593 -18.68 -13.87 -20.78
CA GLN A 593 -19.55 -14.17 -19.63
C GLN A 593 -19.31 -15.57 -19.03
N LEU A 594 -19.11 -16.58 -19.84
CA LEU A 594 -18.86 -17.93 -19.36
C LEU A 594 -17.63 -17.99 -18.46
N PHE A 595 -16.55 -17.33 -18.86
CA PHE A 595 -15.30 -17.30 -18.08
C PHE A 595 -15.49 -16.53 -16.77
N LEU A 596 -16.21 -15.41 -16.82
CA LEU A 596 -16.55 -14.63 -15.61
C LEU A 596 -17.38 -15.44 -14.63
N ASP A 597 -18.36 -16.19 -15.09
CA ASP A 597 -19.19 -17.06 -14.23
C ASP A 597 -18.35 -18.15 -13.54
N ILE A 598 -17.43 -18.78 -14.28
CA ILE A 598 -16.51 -19.77 -13.71
C ILE A 598 -15.59 -19.12 -12.65
N LEU A 599 -15.01 -17.96 -12.96
CA LEU A 599 -14.08 -17.27 -12.05
C LEU A 599 -14.77 -16.74 -10.79
N ARG A 600 -16.05 -16.37 -10.89
CA ARG A 600 -16.85 -15.89 -9.75
C ARG A 600 -17.47 -17.02 -8.94
N GLY A 601 -17.35 -18.26 -9.39
CA GLY A 601 -17.93 -19.42 -8.73
C GLY A 601 -19.45 -19.50 -8.84
N ASN A 602 -20.02 -18.91 -9.91
CA ASN A 602 -21.46 -18.92 -10.19
C ASN A 602 -21.90 -20.19 -10.96
N LYS A 603 -20.94 -21.01 -11.38
CA LYS A 603 -21.13 -22.31 -12.06
C LYS A 603 -20.19 -23.37 -11.50
#